data_98d45ad06e7aff9db14c14f20bab37e8
#
_entry.id   98d45ad06e7aff9db14c14f20bab37e8
#
_cell.length_a   1.000
_cell.length_b   1.000
_cell.length_c   1.000
_cell.angle_alpha   90.00
_cell.angle_beta   90.00
_cell.angle_gamma   90.00
#
_symmetry.space_group_name_H-M   'P 1'
#
loop_
_entity.id
_entity.type
_entity.pdbx_description
1 polymer ?
#
loop_
_entity_poly.entity_id
_entity_poly.type
_entity_poly.pdbx_seq_one_letter_code
_entity_poly.pdbx_strand_id
1 'polypeptide(L)'
;MSRPARAQPSESTFRFAGERLAAHWKVLHAGDLEPWPDAQRARLLQNLSGTEAGDPERLAAALQDAWRAYHEGDFAGAHAHGLMLGLAGAGVALRAACAEARYRGADASARHAQLAALLPVAEALRNALPDEPNSHFRLAQVLGDLLENQDAQVRPDEAVLQSQHAALRRALRLAPRHGEAQLALGVFHANAIARLGAIGARTGCAASATAAEHHLELARRLLPGHPRVWLETGRALRLLSGVHQGSAITEAFRRAAKMTPRDAASALDADWARAQLR
;
A
#
# COMPACT_ATOMS: atom_id res chain seq x y z
N MET A 1 2.44 -16.48 10.45
CA MET A 1 1.64 -16.92 9.27
C MET A 1 2.60 -17.18 8.12
N SER A 2 2.65 -18.40 7.57
CA SER A 2 3.49 -18.71 6.42
C SER A 2 2.95 -17.98 5.19
N ARG A 3 3.79 -17.13 4.59
CA ARG A 3 3.54 -16.62 3.23
C ARG A 3 3.55 -17.80 2.26
N PRO A 4 2.73 -17.78 1.20
CA PRO A 4 2.86 -18.77 0.15
C PRO A 4 4.27 -18.73 -0.43
N ALA A 5 4.79 -19.90 -0.81
CA ALA A 5 6.05 -20.03 -1.52
C ALA A 5 6.10 -19.02 -2.67
N ARG A 6 7.29 -18.43 -2.93
CA ARG A 6 7.55 -17.45 -3.99
C ARG A 6 6.65 -17.70 -5.19
N ALA A 7 5.76 -16.78 -5.50
CA ALA A 7 5.24 -16.69 -6.85
C ALA A 7 6.44 -16.39 -7.74
N GLN A 8 6.90 -17.38 -8.51
CA GLN A 8 7.83 -17.09 -9.60
C GLN A 8 7.17 -16.05 -10.48
N PRO A 9 7.92 -15.07 -11.00
CA PRO A 9 7.38 -14.13 -11.94
C PRO A 9 6.92 -14.94 -13.17
N SER A 10 5.63 -15.28 -13.23
CA SER A 10 5.03 -15.45 -14.54
C SER A 10 5.23 -14.10 -15.21
N GLU A 11 5.77 -14.08 -16.43
CA GLU A 11 5.80 -12.86 -17.24
C GLU A 11 4.46 -12.18 -17.07
N SER A 12 4.47 -10.95 -16.55
CA SER A 12 3.23 -10.23 -16.28
C SER A 12 2.44 -10.15 -17.58
N THR A 13 1.22 -10.66 -17.57
CA THR A 13 0.30 -10.57 -18.71
C THR A 13 -0.19 -9.14 -18.95
N PHE A 14 0.10 -8.23 -18.00
CA PHE A 14 -0.28 -6.83 -18.09
C PHE A 14 0.73 -6.05 -18.93
N ARG A 15 0.22 -5.30 -19.90
CA ARG A 15 1.00 -4.40 -20.76
C ARG A 15 0.26 -3.08 -20.88
N PHE A 16 0.92 -2.00 -20.51
CA PHE A 16 0.37 -0.64 -20.54
C PHE A 16 1.12 0.26 -21.54
N ALA A 17 1.46 -0.29 -22.72
CA ALA A 17 2.17 0.44 -23.76
C ALA A 17 1.34 1.62 -24.33
N GLY A 18 2.03 2.66 -24.80
CA GLY A 18 1.42 3.85 -25.39
C GLY A 18 0.41 4.53 -24.46
N GLU A 19 -0.74 4.89 -24.99
CA GLU A 19 -1.81 5.59 -24.26
C GLU A 19 -2.60 4.68 -23.30
N ARG A 20 -2.33 3.38 -23.29
CA ARG A 20 -3.09 2.42 -22.48
C ARG A 20 -2.99 2.70 -20.99
N LEU A 21 -1.82 3.18 -20.49
CA LEU A 21 -1.67 3.55 -19.10
C LEU A 21 -2.62 4.71 -18.74
N ALA A 22 -2.65 5.76 -19.55
CA ALA A 22 -3.52 6.92 -19.35
C ALA A 22 -5.00 6.53 -19.37
N ALA A 23 -5.41 5.70 -20.32
CA ALA A 23 -6.79 5.22 -20.45
C ALA A 23 -7.26 4.42 -19.22
N HIS A 24 -6.35 3.72 -18.53
CA HIS A 24 -6.67 2.90 -17.36
C HIS A 24 -6.39 3.59 -16.03
N TRP A 25 -5.79 4.78 -16.01
CA TRP A 25 -5.29 5.46 -14.80
C TRP A 25 -6.31 5.55 -13.67
N LYS A 26 -7.50 6.07 -13.96
CA LYS A 26 -8.58 6.20 -12.96
C LYS A 26 -8.97 4.87 -12.30
N VAL A 27 -8.88 3.79 -13.05
CA VAL A 27 -9.23 2.44 -12.56
C VAL A 27 -8.09 1.85 -11.75
N LEU A 28 -6.85 2.03 -12.19
CA LEU A 28 -5.64 1.57 -11.50
C LEU A 28 -5.43 2.32 -10.17
N HIS A 29 -5.75 3.61 -10.17
CA HIS A 29 -5.61 4.50 -9.02
C HIS A 29 -6.93 4.86 -8.31
N ALA A 30 -7.98 4.07 -8.50
CA ALA A 30 -9.24 4.29 -7.80
C ALA A 30 -9.09 4.23 -6.28
N GLY A 31 -8.08 3.52 -5.78
CA GLY A 31 -7.83 3.30 -4.36
C GLY A 31 -7.06 4.40 -3.68
N ASP A 32 -6.03 4.92 -4.33
CA ASP A 32 -5.14 5.94 -3.80
C ASP A 32 -5.34 7.33 -4.41
N LEU A 33 -6.22 7.45 -5.40
CA LEU A 33 -6.55 8.71 -6.06
C LEU A 33 -5.31 9.46 -6.60
N GLU A 34 -4.27 8.71 -7.01
CA GLU A 34 -3.02 9.29 -7.52
C GLU A 34 -3.31 10.14 -8.77
N PRO A 35 -2.89 11.41 -8.80
CA PRO A 35 -3.04 12.24 -9.98
C PRO A 35 -2.27 11.68 -11.18
N TRP A 36 -2.82 11.84 -12.39
CA TRP A 36 -2.08 11.52 -13.61
C TRP A 36 -0.81 12.37 -13.69
N PRO A 37 0.38 11.77 -13.92
CA PRO A 37 1.62 12.52 -14.01
C PRO A 37 1.78 13.15 -15.41
N ASP A 38 1.05 14.21 -15.66
CA ASP A 38 1.24 15.10 -16.82
C ASP A 38 2.30 16.18 -16.55
N ALA A 39 2.56 17.04 -17.56
CA ALA A 39 3.53 18.11 -17.45
C ALA A 39 3.17 19.15 -16.36
N GLN A 40 1.88 19.38 -16.10
CA GLN A 40 1.43 20.26 -15.02
C GLN A 40 1.76 19.67 -13.65
N ARG A 41 1.46 18.39 -13.45
CA ARG A 41 1.80 17.67 -12.21
C ARG A 41 3.31 17.58 -12.03
N ALA A 42 4.06 17.29 -13.09
CA ALA A 42 5.51 17.23 -13.07
C ALA A 42 6.13 18.57 -12.65
N ARG A 43 5.65 19.69 -13.19
CA ARG A 43 6.09 21.05 -12.80
C ARG A 43 5.82 21.33 -11.32
N LEU A 44 4.65 20.95 -10.81
CA LEU A 44 4.34 21.09 -9.39
C LEU A 44 5.35 20.34 -8.52
N LEU A 45 5.64 19.07 -8.88
CA LEU A 45 6.57 18.21 -8.14
C LEU A 45 8.01 18.76 -8.20
N GLN A 46 8.46 19.30 -9.33
CA GLN A 46 9.77 19.97 -9.45
C GLN A 46 9.90 21.18 -8.51
N ASN A 47 8.90 22.04 -8.49
CA ASN A 47 8.90 23.25 -7.66
C ASN A 47 8.98 22.93 -6.16
N LEU A 48 8.37 21.82 -5.74
CA LEU A 48 8.37 21.39 -4.34
C LEU A 48 9.66 20.68 -3.93
N SER A 49 10.34 20.03 -4.87
CA SER A 49 11.58 19.29 -4.58
C SER A 49 12.84 20.16 -4.63
N GLY A 50 12.72 21.42 -5.00
CA GLY A 50 13.88 22.34 -5.10
C GLY A 50 14.93 21.93 -6.14
N THR A 51 14.60 20.96 -7.01
CA THR A 51 15.49 20.55 -8.11
C THR A 51 15.45 21.60 -9.22
N GLU A 52 16.60 21.88 -9.84
CA GLU A 52 16.67 22.77 -11.00
C GLU A 52 15.60 22.39 -12.03
N ALA A 53 14.98 23.43 -12.61
CA ALA A 53 13.86 23.28 -13.53
C ALA A 53 14.29 22.53 -14.81
N GLY A 54 14.23 21.22 -14.77
CA GLY A 54 14.28 20.37 -15.95
C GLY A 54 13.02 20.53 -16.81
N ASP A 55 13.02 19.85 -17.96
CA ASP A 55 11.83 19.79 -18.81
C ASP A 55 10.68 19.02 -18.10
N PRO A 56 9.54 19.67 -17.77
CA PRO A 56 8.43 19.00 -17.11
C PRO A 56 7.81 17.88 -17.95
N GLU A 57 7.89 17.94 -19.26
CA GLU A 57 7.37 16.90 -20.14
C GLU A 57 8.23 15.63 -20.05
N ARG A 58 9.54 15.80 -19.99
CA ARG A 58 10.47 14.67 -19.76
C ARG A 58 10.27 14.04 -18.39
N LEU A 59 10.08 14.85 -17.34
CA LEU A 59 9.78 14.32 -16.01
C LEU A 59 8.44 13.58 -15.99
N ALA A 60 7.41 14.14 -16.64
CA ALA A 60 6.11 13.48 -16.76
C ALA A 60 6.23 12.10 -17.44
N ALA A 61 6.95 12.05 -18.58
CA ALA A 61 7.19 10.79 -19.28
C ALA A 61 7.95 9.77 -18.41
N ALA A 62 8.98 10.19 -17.69
CA ALA A 62 9.75 9.33 -16.80
C ALA A 62 8.91 8.81 -15.61
N LEU A 63 8.03 9.65 -15.03
CA LEU A 63 7.07 9.24 -14.00
C LEU A 63 6.07 8.21 -14.55
N GLN A 64 5.56 8.43 -15.78
CA GLN A 64 4.67 7.49 -16.45
C GLN A 64 5.35 6.14 -16.70
N ASP A 65 6.63 6.13 -17.07
CA ASP A 65 7.42 4.92 -17.26
C ASP A 65 7.62 4.16 -15.95
N ALA A 66 7.92 4.86 -14.85
CA ALA A 66 8.04 4.24 -13.53
C ALA A 66 6.70 3.62 -13.08
N TRP A 67 5.58 4.30 -13.28
CA TRP A 67 4.25 3.76 -12.98
C TRP A 67 3.87 2.59 -13.90
N ARG A 68 4.25 2.63 -15.17
CA ARG A 68 4.05 1.52 -16.11
C ARG A 68 4.77 0.28 -15.61
N ALA A 69 6.05 0.40 -15.25
CA ALA A 69 6.84 -0.69 -14.68
C ALA A 69 6.14 -1.28 -13.44
N TYR A 70 5.63 -0.43 -12.54
CA TYR A 70 4.88 -0.87 -11.36
C TYR A 70 3.66 -1.71 -11.74
N HIS A 71 2.78 -1.21 -12.62
CA HIS A 71 1.54 -1.90 -12.99
C HIS A 71 1.78 -3.17 -13.82
N GLU A 72 2.88 -3.22 -14.56
CA GLU A 72 3.32 -4.40 -15.28
C GLU A 72 4.03 -5.42 -14.38
N GLY A 73 4.35 -5.06 -13.12
CA GLY A 73 4.91 -5.96 -12.11
C GLY A 73 6.44 -5.96 -12.02
N ASP A 74 7.12 -5.07 -12.71
CA ASP A 74 8.54 -4.78 -12.48
C ASP A 74 8.68 -3.80 -11.32
N PHE A 75 8.43 -4.30 -10.08
CA PHE A 75 8.49 -3.47 -8.90
C PHE A 75 9.91 -2.98 -8.58
N ALA A 76 10.93 -3.79 -8.84
CA ALA A 76 12.32 -3.39 -8.64
C ALA A 76 12.73 -2.28 -9.61
N GLY A 77 12.39 -2.41 -10.89
CA GLY A 77 12.61 -1.37 -11.90
C GLY A 77 11.83 -0.09 -11.59
N ALA A 78 10.55 -0.19 -11.22
CA ALA A 78 9.72 0.94 -10.84
C ALA A 78 10.28 1.70 -9.61
N HIS A 79 10.80 0.98 -8.62
CA HIS A 79 11.48 1.56 -7.47
C HIS A 79 12.75 2.32 -7.88
N ALA A 80 13.63 1.67 -8.65
CA ALA A 80 14.87 2.28 -9.11
C ALA A 80 14.62 3.52 -9.97
N HIS A 81 13.71 3.44 -10.95
CA HIS A 81 13.33 4.56 -11.79
C HIS A 81 12.74 5.72 -10.96
N GLY A 82 11.85 5.41 -10.01
CA GLY A 82 11.28 6.44 -9.14
C GLY A 82 12.34 7.15 -8.29
N LEU A 83 13.31 6.43 -7.73
CA LEU A 83 14.40 7.04 -6.95
C LEU A 83 15.30 7.96 -7.78
N MET A 84 15.57 7.60 -9.05
CA MET A 84 16.35 8.47 -9.95
C MET A 84 15.67 9.82 -10.23
N LEU A 85 14.35 9.90 -10.08
CA LEU A 85 13.58 11.14 -10.21
C LEU A 85 13.52 11.95 -8.90
N GLY A 86 14.30 11.55 -7.89
CA GLY A 86 14.34 12.21 -6.60
C GLY A 86 12.97 12.24 -5.92
N LEU A 87 12.66 13.37 -5.28
CA LEU A 87 11.43 13.50 -4.52
C LEU A 87 10.17 13.45 -5.40
N ALA A 88 10.26 13.89 -6.67
CA ALA A 88 9.16 13.81 -7.62
C ALA A 88 8.72 12.36 -7.90
N GLY A 89 9.67 11.42 -7.93
CA GLY A 89 9.40 9.99 -8.13
C GLY A 89 9.20 9.19 -6.84
N ALA A 90 9.34 9.81 -5.66
CA ALA A 90 9.28 9.10 -4.39
C ALA A 90 7.95 8.34 -4.17
N GLY A 91 6.83 8.87 -4.66
CA GLY A 91 5.52 8.23 -4.55
C GLY A 91 5.49 6.84 -5.17
N VAL A 92 5.92 6.71 -6.42
CA VAL A 92 5.99 5.42 -7.14
C VAL A 92 7.11 4.54 -6.58
N ALA A 93 8.26 5.12 -6.22
CA ALA A 93 9.37 4.37 -5.64
C ALA A 93 8.98 3.66 -4.34
N LEU A 94 8.33 4.36 -3.41
CA LEU A 94 7.87 3.81 -2.14
C LEU A 94 6.80 2.73 -2.35
N ARG A 95 5.82 2.99 -3.25
CA ARG A 95 4.78 2.00 -3.57
C ARG A 95 5.38 0.72 -4.12
N ALA A 96 6.33 0.85 -5.04
CA ALA A 96 6.98 -0.27 -5.70
C ALA A 96 7.86 -1.08 -4.73
N ALA A 97 8.65 -0.41 -3.88
CA ALA A 97 9.48 -1.09 -2.87
C ALA A 97 8.64 -1.85 -1.84
N CYS A 98 7.51 -1.27 -1.38
CA CYS A 98 6.57 -1.96 -0.50
C CYS A 98 5.94 -3.19 -1.20
N ALA A 99 5.62 -3.10 -2.50
CA ALA A 99 5.12 -4.23 -3.27
C ALA A 99 6.19 -5.33 -3.44
N GLU A 100 7.43 -4.97 -3.79
CA GLU A 100 8.54 -5.90 -3.89
C GLU A 100 8.78 -6.64 -2.57
N ALA A 101 8.86 -5.91 -1.45
CA ALA A 101 9.00 -6.50 -0.12
C ALA A 101 7.84 -7.44 0.23
N ARG A 102 6.62 -7.09 -0.13
CA ARG A 102 5.41 -7.87 0.17
C ARG A 102 5.33 -9.14 -0.63
N TYR A 103 5.56 -9.10 -1.92
CA TYR A 103 5.30 -10.23 -2.82
C TYR A 103 6.55 -11.05 -3.14
N ARG A 104 7.73 -10.44 -3.14
CA ARG A 104 8.97 -11.06 -3.63
C ARG A 104 10.12 -11.07 -2.62
N GLY A 105 9.99 -10.36 -1.50
CA GLY A 105 11.02 -10.27 -0.47
C GLY A 105 11.48 -11.63 0.04
N ALA A 106 12.80 -11.84 0.16
CA ALA A 106 13.42 -13.13 0.44
C ALA A 106 13.07 -13.65 1.86
N ASP A 107 13.67 -13.09 2.88
CA ASP A 107 13.41 -13.42 4.29
C ASP A 107 12.87 -12.22 5.08
N ALA A 108 12.43 -12.45 6.31
CA ALA A 108 11.81 -11.40 7.11
C ALA A 108 12.81 -10.30 7.51
N SER A 109 14.06 -10.68 7.80
CA SER A 109 15.09 -9.73 8.22
C SER A 109 15.51 -8.81 7.06
N ALA A 110 15.78 -9.38 5.88
CA ALA A 110 16.10 -8.61 4.68
C ALA A 110 14.95 -7.67 4.28
N ARG A 111 13.69 -8.14 4.36
CA ARG A 111 12.52 -7.28 4.12
C ARG A 111 12.42 -6.13 5.12
N HIS A 112 12.64 -6.43 6.40
CA HIS A 112 12.60 -5.39 7.44
C HIS A 112 13.67 -4.33 7.19
N ALA A 113 14.91 -4.73 6.90
CA ALA A 113 16.00 -3.82 6.58
C ALA A 113 15.70 -2.96 5.34
N GLN A 114 15.18 -3.59 4.27
CA GLN A 114 14.78 -2.89 3.05
C GLN A 114 13.69 -1.84 3.34
N LEU A 115 12.66 -2.19 4.11
CA LEU A 115 11.58 -1.28 4.46
C LEU A 115 12.06 -0.15 5.38
N ALA A 116 12.96 -0.43 6.32
CA ALA A 116 13.54 0.59 7.20
C ALA A 116 14.32 1.65 6.41
N ALA A 117 15.02 1.25 5.35
CA ALA A 117 15.73 2.17 4.46
C ALA A 117 14.80 3.14 3.69
N LEU A 118 13.49 2.85 3.59
CA LEU A 118 12.52 3.71 2.93
C LEU A 118 12.01 4.86 3.80
N LEU A 119 12.17 4.78 5.14
CA LEU A 119 11.61 5.77 6.06
C LEU A 119 12.09 7.20 5.76
N PRO A 120 13.40 7.47 5.56
CA PRO A 120 13.83 8.83 5.26
C PRO A 120 13.19 9.41 3.99
N VAL A 121 13.00 8.58 2.96
CA VAL A 121 12.36 8.99 1.70
C VAL A 121 10.88 9.29 1.93
N ALA A 122 10.17 8.44 2.69
CA ALA A 122 8.75 8.63 3.00
C ALA A 122 8.51 9.89 3.86
N GLU A 123 9.40 10.16 4.82
CA GLU A 123 9.36 11.36 5.65
C GLU A 123 9.66 12.62 4.82
N ALA A 124 10.67 12.57 3.95
CA ALA A 124 11.00 13.68 3.04
C ALA A 124 9.82 14.00 2.11
N LEU A 125 9.18 12.97 1.53
CA LEU A 125 7.99 13.14 0.69
C LEU A 125 6.84 13.79 1.47
N ARG A 126 6.53 13.30 2.68
CA ARG A 126 5.48 13.88 3.53
C ARG A 126 5.79 15.34 3.89
N ASN A 127 7.05 15.67 4.18
CA ASN A 127 7.46 17.02 4.54
C ASN A 127 7.38 17.99 3.36
N ALA A 128 7.72 17.53 2.15
CA ALA A 128 7.63 18.34 0.94
C ALA A 128 6.19 18.53 0.44
N LEU A 129 5.31 17.56 0.70
CA LEU A 129 3.93 17.53 0.21
C LEU A 129 2.93 17.35 1.38
N PRO A 130 2.88 18.26 2.36
CA PRO A 130 2.09 18.08 3.60
C PRO A 130 0.57 18.11 3.36
N ASP A 131 0.11 18.63 2.23
CA ASP A 131 -1.31 18.71 1.87
C ASP A 131 -1.73 17.69 0.79
N GLU A 132 -0.82 16.79 0.40
CA GLU A 132 -1.10 15.69 -0.50
C GLU A 132 -1.47 14.42 0.30
N PRO A 133 -2.63 13.80 0.05
CA PRO A 133 -3.04 12.61 0.82
C PRO A 133 -2.07 11.44 0.65
N ASN A 134 -1.52 11.26 -0.55
CA ASN A 134 -0.60 10.16 -0.85
C ASN A 134 0.74 10.28 -0.14
N SER A 135 1.25 11.47 0.15
CA SER A 135 2.49 11.64 0.92
C SER A 135 2.38 11.02 2.32
N HIS A 136 1.26 11.28 3.01
CA HIS A 136 0.95 10.69 4.30
C HIS A 136 0.64 9.20 4.19
N PHE A 137 -0.09 8.80 3.15
CA PHE A 137 -0.42 7.39 2.95
C PHE A 137 0.82 6.55 2.68
N ARG A 138 1.81 7.02 1.88
CA ARG A 138 3.07 6.30 1.64
C ARG A 138 3.90 6.13 2.93
N LEU A 139 3.99 7.16 3.77
CA LEU A 139 4.63 7.03 5.08
C LEU A 139 3.92 5.96 5.93
N ALA A 140 2.60 6.02 6.02
CA ALA A 140 1.83 5.04 6.78
C ALA A 140 1.97 3.61 6.23
N GLN A 141 2.09 3.46 4.91
CA GLN A 141 2.32 2.17 4.25
C GLN A 141 3.68 1.58 4.65
N VAL A 142 4.75 2.37 4.60
CA VAL A 142 6.10 1.93 5.01
C VAL A 142 6.10 1.53 6.49
N LEU A 143 5.54 2.36 7.38
CA LEU A 143 5.44 2.07 8.81
C LEU A 143 4.62 0.78 9.07
N GLY A 144 3.53 0.58 8.36
CA GLY A 144 2.70 -0.63 8.48
C GLY A 144 3.42 -1.88 8.01
N ASP A 145 4.08 -1.81 6.85
CA ASP A 145 4.85 -2.93 6.32
C ASP A 145 6.07 -3.27 7.23
N LEU A 146 6.70 -2.28 7.87
CA LEU A 146 7.74 -2.49 8.90
C LEU A 146 7.18 -3.27 10.09
N LEU A 147 6.07 -2.81 10.66
CA LEU A 147 5.42 -3.46 11.80
C LEU A 147 4.97 -4.89 11.47
N GLU A 148 4.47 -5.14 10.26
CA GLU A 148 4.08 -6.49 9.82
C GLU A 148 5.27 -7.43 9.62
N ASN A 149 6.46 -6.92 9.33
CA ASN A 149 7.68 -7.71 9.14
C ASN A 149 8.58 -7.76 10.39
N GLN A 150 8.20 -7.11 11.46
CA GLN A 150 8.82 -7.25 12.77
C GLN A 150 8.48 -8.61 13.37
N ASP A 151 9.41 -9.20 14.14
CA ASP A 151 9.16 -10.43 14.87
C ASP A 151 7.88 -10.31 15.73
N ALA A 152 7.02 -11.32 15.67
CA ALA A 152 5.77 -11.32 16.40
C ALA A 152 5.95 -11.29 17.93
N GLN A 153 7.10 -11.71 18.43
CA GLN A 153 7.44 -11.68 19.86
C GLN A 153 7.94 -10.31 20.33
N VAL A 154 8.39 -9.47 19.40
CA VAL A 154 8.82 -8.10 19.71
C VAL A 154 7.61 -7.21 19.83
N ARG A 155 7.43 -6.58 21.00
CA ARG A 155 6.37 -5.60 21.21
C ARG A 155 6.57 -4.43 20.22
N PRO A 156 5.53 -4.01 19.48
CA PRO A 156 5.62 -2.84 18.62
C PRO A 156 5.96 -1.58 19.39
N ASP A 157 6.80 -0.74 18.80
CA ASP A 157 7.04 0.60 19.32
C ASP A 157 5.75 1.43 19.20
N GLU A 158 5.29 1.95 20.33
CA GLU A 158 4.06 2.76 20.41
C GLU A 158 4.18 4.06 19.60
N ALA A 159 5.39 4.67 19.52
CA ALA A 159 5.61 5.86 18.71
C ALA A 159 5.45 5.57 17.22
N VAL A 160 5.90 4.41 16.75
CA VAL A 160 5.70 3.95 15.36
C VAL A 160 4.23 3.71 15.06
N LEU A 161 3.49 3.06 15.97
CA LEU A 161 2.05 2.85 15.85
C LEU A 161 1.28 4.18 15.80
N GLN A 162 1.60 5.11 16.69
CA GLN A 162 0.99 6.44 16.73
C GLN A 162 1.29 7.24 15.46
N SER A 163 2.52 7.17 14.95
CA SER A 163 2.93 7.82 13.71
C SER A 163 2.17 7.26 12.51
N GLN A 164 2.04 5.93 12.40
CA GLN A 164 1.24 5.29 11.35
C GLN A 164 -0.23 5.72 11.41
N HIS A 165 -0.83 5.68 12.61
CA HIS A 165 -2.22 6.09 12.83
C HIS A 165 -2.45 7.56 12.46
N ALA A 166 -1.56 8.45 12.91
CA ALA A 166 -1.64 9.88 12.60
C ALA A 166 -1.54 10.15 11.10
N ALA A 167 -0.63 9.47 10.41
CA ALA A 167 -0.45 9.60 8.96
C ALA A 167 -1.70 9.11 8.18
N LEU A 168 -2.28 7.96 8.54
CA LEU A 168 -3.53 7.46 7.93
C LEU A 168 -4.69 8.43 8.15
N ARG A 169 -4.84 8.93 9.38
CA ARG A 169 -5.86 9.92 9.69
C ARG A 169 -5.68 11.24 8.93
N ARG A 170 -4.43 11.67 8.72
CA ARG A 170 -4.17 12.88 7.92
C ARG A 170 -4.52 12.65 6.45
N ALA A 171 -4.10 11.52 5.87
CA ALA A 171 -4.48 11.14 4.51
C ALA A 171 -6.01 11.17 4.32
N LEU A 172 -6.76 10.60 5.26
CA LEU A 172 -8.24 10.57 5.20
C LEU A 172 -8.90 11.91 5.47
N ARG A 173 -8.29 12.81 6.25
CA ARG A 173 -8.78 14.21 6.37
C ARG A 173 -8.63 14.97 5.06
N LEU A 174 -7.54 14.74 4.34
CA LEU A 174 -7.27 15.37 3.03
C LEU A 174 -8.14 14.75 1.92
N ALA A 175 -8.31 13.43 1.95
CA ALA A 175 -9.10 12.67 0.97
C ALA A 175 -9.99 11.62 1.65
N PRO A 176 -11.21 11.96 2.11
CA PRO A 176 -12.08 11.02 2.81
C PRO A 176 -12.47 9.77 2.00
N ARG A 177 -12.39 9.85 0.67
CA ARG A 177 -12.67 8.75 -0.26
C ARG A 177 -11.42 7.95 -0.68
N HIS A 178 -10.29 8.14 -0.02
CA HIS A 178 -9.07 7.37 -0.27
C HIS A 178 -9.25 5.92 0.22
N GLY A 179 -9.65 5.04 -0.67
CA GLY A 179 -10.05 3.66 -0.34
C GLY A 179 -8.93 2.80 0.24
N GLU A 180 -7.70 2.97 -0.25
CA GLU A 180 -6.54 2.25 0.29
C GLU A 180 -6.16 2.74 1.70
N ALA A 181 -6.32 4.03 2.01
CA ALA A 181 -6.10 4.53 3.37
C ALA A 181 -7.18 4.06 4.34
N GLN A 182 -8.46 3.93 3.89
CA GLN A 182 -9.51 3.29 4.68
C GLN A 182 -9.16 1.83 4.97
N LEU A 183 -8.72 1.09 3.96
CA LEU A 183 -8.28 -0.29 4.13
C LEU A 183 -7.12 -0.40 5.13
N ALA A 184 -6.09 0.42 4.94
CA ALA A 184 -4.91 0.42 5.81
C ALA A 184 -5.25 0.76 7.26
N LEU A 185 -6.21 1.68 7.50
CA LEU A 185 -6.64 2.02 8.84
C LEU A 185 -7.43 0.88 9.50
N GLY A 186 -8.26 0.16 8.75
CA GLY A 186 -8.93 -1.05 9.23
C GLY A 186 -7.94 -2.15 9.61
N VAL A 187 -6.93 -2.39 8.77
CA VAL A 187 -5.85 -3.35 9.02
C VAL A 187 -4.99 -2.91 10.21
N PHE A 188 -4.67 -1.62 10.33
CA PHE A 188 -3.95 -1.07 11.48
C PHE A 188 -4.64 -1.42 12.80
N HIS A 189 -5.94 -1.16 12.91
CA HIS A 189 -6.69 -1.47 14.12
C HIS A 189 -6.67 -2.96 14.46
N ALA A 190 -6.83 -3.84 13.47
CA ALA A 190 -6.78 -5.28 13.67
C ALA A 190 -5.39 -5.77 14.12
N ASN A 191 -4.33 -5.28 13.47
CA ASN A 191 -2.95 -5.63 13.83
C ASN A 191 -2.57 -5.13 15.23
N ALA A 192 -2.94 -3.91 15.59
CA ALA A 192 -2.68 -3.36 16.91
C ALA A 192 -3.34 -4.19 18.01
N ILE A 193 -4.60 -4.61 17.82
CA ILE A 193 -5.31 -5.47 18.76
C ILE A 193 -4.63 -6.83 18.87
N ALA A 194 -4.25 -7.44 17.76
CA ALA A 194 -3.60 -8.75 17.77
C ALA A 194 -2.25 -8.74 18.49
N ARG A 195 -1.52 -7.62 18.45
CA ARG A 195 -0.18 -7.49 19.04
C ARG A 195 -0.15 -6.95 20.47
N LEU A 196 -1.10 -6.09 20.84
CA LEU A 196 -1.13 -5.40 22.14
C LEU A 196 -2.27 -5.88 23.04
N GLY A 197 -3.19 -6.68 22.51
CA GLY A 197 -4.48 -6.94 23.14
C GLY A 197 -5.43 -5.75 23.05
N ALA A 198 -6.72 -5.95 23.29
CA ALA A 198 -7.74 -4.91 23.10
C ALA A 198 -7.53 -3.68 24.00
N ILE A 199 -7.10 -3.86 25.26
CA ILE A 199 -6.85 -2.76 26.21
C ILE A 199 -5.60 -1.99 25.78
N GLY A 200 -4.46 -2.68 25.54
CA GLY A 200 -3.21 -2.04 25.14
C GLY A 200 -3.33 -1.28 23.82
N ALA A 201 -4.03 -1.85 22.84
CA ALA A 201 -4.27 -1.18 21.56
C ALA A 201 -5.12 0.09 21.72
N ARG A 202 -6.15 0.06 22.57
CA ARG A 202 -6.99 1.24 22.85
C ARG A 202 -6.21 2.36 23.55
N THR A 203 -5.41 2.03 24.55
CA THR A 203 -4.65 3.03 25.33
C THR A 203 -3.42 3.54 24.60
N GLY A 204 -2.66 2.66 23.92
CA GLY A 204 -1.41 3.03 23.26
C GLY A 204 -1.58 3.75 21.92
N CYS A 205 -2.59 3.36 21.12
CA CYS A 205 -2.77 3.93 19.76
C CYS A 205 -4.23 4.12 19.33
N ALA A 206 -5.17 4.18 20.27
CA ALA A 206 -6.59 4.39 20.05
C ALA A 206 -7.24 3.36 19.07
N ALA A 207 -6.72 2.13 19.01
CA ALA A 207 -7.25 1.09 18.15
C ALA A 207 -8.41 0.33 18.80
N SER A 208 -9.40 -0.06 17.97
CA SER A 208 -10.57 -0.85 18.41
C SER A 208 -11.09 -1.74 17.30
N ALA A 209 -11.78 -2.84 17.67
CA ALA A 209 -12.41 -3.76 16.72
C ALA A 209 -13.52 -3.07 15.91
N THR A 210 -14.34 -2.25 16.57
CA THR A 210 -15.41 -1.46 15.90
C THR A 210 -14.83 -0.53 14.84
N ALA A 211 -13.71 0.15 15.12
CA ALA A 211 -13.05 1.00 14.13
C ALA A 211 -12.47 0.16 12.99
N ALA A 212 -11.88 -1.01 13.28
CA ALA A 212 -11.41 -1.92 12.23
C ALA A 212 -12.53 -2.30 11.26
N GLU A 213 -13.66 -2.78 11.79
CA GLU A 213 -14.84 -3.17 10.99
C GLU A 213 -15.39 -2.02 10.17
N HIS A 214 -15.52 -0.83 10.77
CA HIS A 214 -15.98 0.38 10.08
C HIS A 214 -15.12 0.74 8.88
N HIS A 215 -13.81 0.82 9.07
CA HIS A 215 -12.88 1.20 8.00
C HIS A 215 -12.76 0.13 6.91
N LEU A 216 -12.80 -1.16 7.28
CA LEU A 216 -12.85 -2.26 6.30
C LEU A 216 -14.14 -2.20 5.48
N GLU A 217 -15.28 -1.88 6.08
CA GLU A 217 -16.55 -1.73 5.36
C GLU A 217 -16.49 -0.54 4.39
N LEU A 218 -15.96 0.61 4.81
CA LEU A 218 -15.75 1.76 3.92
C LEU A 218 -14.85 1.40 2.74
N ALA A 219 -13.75 0.68 2.98
CA ALA A 219 -12.86 0.23 1.92
C ALA A 219 -13.58 -0.68 0.91
N ARG A 220 -14.41 -1.63 1.38
CA ARG A 220 -15.22 -2.50 0.50
C ARG A 220 -16.21 -1.73 -0.35
N ARG A 221 -16.82 -0.68 0.20
CA ARG A 221 -17.76 0.19 -0.55
C ARG A 221 -17.05 1.06 -1.59
N LEU A 222 -15.86 1.57 -1.26
CA LEU A 222 -15.09 2.42 -2.16
C LEU A 222 -14.41 1.62 -3.28
N LEU A 223 -13.99 0.38 -2.99
CA LEU A 223 -13.19 -0.48 -3.86
C LEU A 223 -13.81 -1.88 -4.01
N PRO A 224 -15.05 -2.03 -4.44
CA PRO A 224 -15.76 -3.31 -4.42
C PRO A 224 -15.12 -4.39 -5.31
N GLY A 225 -14.41 -3.99 -6.37
CA GLY A 225 -13.75 -4.88 -7.34
C GLY A 225 -12.23 -5.02 -7.13
N HIS A 226 -11.69 -4.67 -5.96
CA HIS A 226 -10.25 -4.74 -5.72
C HIS A 226 -9.87 -5.96 -4.87
N PRO A 227 -9.10 -6.92 -5.39
CA PRO A 227 -8.77 -8.17 -4.68
C PRO A 227 -8.14 -7.94 -3.30
N ARG A 228 -7.25 -6.95 -3.19
CA ARG A 228 -6.58 -6.62 -1.94
C ARG A 228 -7.54 -6.28 -0.81
N VAL A 229 -8.65 -5.60 -1.09
CA VAL A 229 -9.62 -5.22 -0.07
C VAL A 229 -10.20 -6.45 0.61
N TRP A 230 -10.56 -7.46 -0.17
CA TRP A 230 -11.10 -8.71 0.36
C TRP A 230 -10.05 -9.61 0.98
N LEU A 231 -8.83 -9.65 0.41
CA LEU A 231 -7.69 -10.34 1.02
C LEU A 231 -7.39 -9.80 2.42
N GLU A 232 -7.22 -8.47 2.54
CA GLU A 232 -6.91 -7.84 3.84
C GLU A 232 -8.09 -7.88 4.80
N THR A 233 -9.34 -7.83 4.31
CA THR A 233 -10.52 -8.09 5.16
C THR A 233 -10.47 -9.48 5.77
N GLY A 234 -10.19 -10.52 4.99
CA GLY A 234 -10.07 -11.89 5.52
C GLY A 234 -8.93 -12.02 6.55
N ARG A 235 -7.79 -11.38 6.31
CA ARG A 235 -6.66 -11.33 7.25
C ARG A 235 -7.04 -10.62 8.55
N ALA A 236 -7.66 -9.45 8.46
CA ALA A 236 -8.08 -8.65 9.62
C ALA A 236 -9.14 -9.39 10.46
N LEU A 237 -10.15 -10.01 9.83
CA LEU A 237 -11.14 -10.83 10.51
C LEU A 237 -10.48 -12.00 11.27
N ARG A 238 -9.49 -12.66 10.67
CA ARG A 238 -8.73 -13.74 11.32
C ARG A 238 -8.01 -13.27 12.58
N LEU A 239 -7.49 -12.04 12.57
CA LEU A 239 -6.81 -11.43 13.71
C LEU A 239 -7.78 -11.05 14.85
N LEU A 240 -8.99 -10.58 14.48
CA LEU A 240 -9.97 -10.06 15.44
C LEU A 240 -10.82 -11.14 16.10
N SER A 241 -11.14 -12.23 15.40
CA SER A 241 -12.20 -13.14 15.79
C SER A 241 -11.74 -14.51 16.29
N GLY A 242 -10.45 -14.84 16.19
CA GLY A 242 -10.00 -16.19 16.48
C GLY A 242 -10.75 -17.23 15.63
N VAL A 243 -11.18 -18.33 16.26
CA VAL A 243 -11.76 -19.51 15.55
C VAL A 243 -13.24 -19.30 15.12
N HIS A 244 -13.94 -18.28 15.64
CA HIS A 244 -15.42 -18.22 15.55
C HIS A 244 -15.99 -17.64 14.25
N GLN A 245 -15.17 -17.06 13.35
CA GLN A 245 -15.65 -16.46 12.08
C GLN A 245 -15.11 -17.15 10.81
N GLY A 246 -14.89 -18.45 10.87
CA GLY A 246 -14.30 -19.22 9.77
C GLY A 246 -15.01 -19.06 8.41
N SER A 247 -16.35 -18.95 8.40
CA SER A 247 -17.12 -18.78 7.16
C SER A 247 -16.92 -17.40 6.53
N ALA A 248 -16.93 -16.31 7.32
CA ALA A 248 -16.71 -14.96 6.82
C ALA A 248 -15.29 -14.75 6.32
N ILE A 249 -14.29 -15.31 7.01
CA ILE A 249 -12.88 -15.31 6.60
C ILE A 249 -12.72 -16.02 5.25
N THR A 250 -13.26 -17.24 5.13
CA THR A 250 -13.20 -18.04 3.91
C THR A 250 -13.90 -17.33 2.75
N GLU A 251 -15.06 -16.71 3.00
CA GLU A 251 -15.80 -15.98 1.99
C GLU A 251 -15.02 -14.75 1.49
N ALA A 252 -14.34 -14.02 2.39
CA ALA A 252 -13.51 -12.89 2.00
C ALA A 252 -12.36 -13.34 1.06
N PHE A 253 -11.64 -14.40 1.40
CA PHE A 253 -10.60 -14.95 0.53
C PHE A 253 -11.15 -15.48 -0.79
N ARG A 254 -12.32 -16.14 -0.78
CA ARG A 254 -12.97 -16.62 -2.00
C ARG A 254 -13.36 -15.49 -2.95
N ARG A 255 -13.87 -14.37 -2.40
CA ARG A 255 -14.16 -13.17 -3.19
C ARG A 255 -12.90 -12.58 -3.82
N ALA A 256 -11.84 -12.36 -3.02
CA ALA A 256 -10.56 -11.88 -3.54
C ALA A 256 -10.01 -12.78 -4.66
N ALA A 257 -10.05 -14.11 -4.46
CA ALA A 257 -9.54 -15.11 -5.40
C ALA A 257 -10.27 -15.16 -6.75
N LYS A 258 -11.56 -14.77 -6.78
CA LYS A 258 -12.42 -14.77 -7.98
C LYS A 258 -12.41 -13.45 -8.74
N MET A 259 -11.88 -12.38 -8.19
CA MET A 259 -11.86 -11.08 -8.85
C MET A 259 -10.92 -11.08 -10.05
N THR A 260 -11.30 -10.35 -11.10
CA THR A 260 -10.45 -10.12 -12.27
C THR A 260 -9.39 -9.07 -11.91
N PRO A 261 -8.11 -9.43 -11.96
CA PRO A 261 -7.03 -8.47 -11.70
C PRO A 261 -6.97 -7.39 -12.78
N ARG A 262 -6.52 -6.20 -12.39
CA ARG A 262 -6.39 -5.05 -13.28
C ARG A 262 -4.93 -4.71 -13.60
N ASP A 263 -4.02 -5.17 -12.76
CA ASP A 263 -2.58 -5.03 -12.87
C ASP A 263 -1.86 -6.18 -12.16
N ALA A 264 -0.54 -6.19 -12.22
CA ALA A 264 0.28 -7.25 -11.64
C ALA A 264 0.12 -7.33 -10.11
N ALA A 265 0.01 -6.21 -9.41
CA ALA A 265 -0.15 -6.20 -7.95
C ALA A 265 -1.49 -6.84 -7.55
N SER A 266 -2.58 -6.50 -8.22
CA SER A 266 -3.90 -7.08 -7.96
C SER A 266 -3.98 -8.57 -8.33
N ALA A 267 -3.20 -9.02 -9.32
CA ALA A 267 -3.07 -10.45 -9.64
C ALA A 267 -2.40 -11.22 -8.49
N LEU A 268 -1.32 -10.67 -7.94
CA LEU A 268 -0.62 -11.25 -6.79
C LEU A 268 -1.51 -11.29 -5.53
N ASP A 269 -2.33 -10.28 -5.31
CA ASP A 269 -3.34 -10.28 -4.22
C ASP A 269 -4.35 -11.43 -4.40
N ALA A 270 -4.88 -11.62 -5.62
CA ALA A 270 -5.81 -12.71 -5.92
C ALA A 270 -5.15 -14.09 -5.76
N ASP A 271 -3.89 -14.24 -6.19
CA ASP A 271 -3.12 -15.48 -6.01
C ASP A 271 -2.87 -15.78 -4.54
N TRP A 272 -2.54 -14.75 -3.76
CA TRP A 272 -2.36 -14.90 -2.32
C TRP A 272 -3.66 -15.33 -1.64
N ALA A 273 -4.79 -14.74 -2.04
CA ALA A 273 -6.10 -15.17 -1.53
C ALA A 273 -6.41 -16.63 -1.87
N ARG A 274 -6.08 -17.10 -3.09
CA ARG A 274 -6.23 -18.53 -3.47
C ARG A 274 -5.38 -19.43 -2.58
N ALA A 275 -4.18 -19.01 -2.22
CA ALA A 275 -3.31 -19.75 -1.32
C ALA A 275 -3.87 -19.88 0.11
N GLN A 276 -4.71 -18.91 0.56
CA GLN A 276 -5.37 -19.00 1.88
C GLN A 276 -6.54 -19.99 1.92
N LEU A 277 -6.99 -20.49 0.76
CA LEU A 277 -8.12 -21.42 0.63
C LEU A 277 -7.69 -22.89 0.52
N ARG A 278 -6.39 -23.15 0.38
CA ARG A 278 -5.77 -24.49 0.34
C ARG A 278 -5.45 -24.96 1.74
#